data_e1448ca9ef870d7a089b19803ff9924c
#
_entry.id   e1448ca9ef870d7a089b19803ff9924c
#
_cell.length_a   1.000
_cell.length_b   1.000
_cell.length_c   1.000
_cell.angle_alpha   90.00
_cell.angle_beta   90.00
_cell.angle_gamma   90.00
#
_symmetry.space_group_name_H-M   'P 1'
#
loop_
_entity.id
_entity.type
_entity.pdbx_description
1 polymer ?
#
loop_
_entity_poly.entity_id
_entity_poly.type
_entity_poly.pdbx_seq_one_letter_code
_entity_poly.pdbx_strand_id
1 'polypeptide(L)'
;VTNQELIRLHYEPAEIMFHAAGDTLQIQVIAEWKNGEREDVTCLTRFQTNNDAVVEVNRDGLATSIGEGDTHLVVFYDNGVAAIPVLRPYRSSDNLSSVIHRDSDEVTSKGSVHPIDRYVDAKLSKLGLIASERSSDVEFLRRVSIDMTGTLPIPQEVIAFLADQSSDKRIRKINELLDRSTYAAWWSNKLCDFTGCSPASIQSLLEVASEEGYVKAAQWYEWIYRRVAANIPYDDLVEGIMLADLSSQGTDSMPYFWTRQSLEKPKDTAMSVAHSFLGIQLQCAECHKHP
;
A
#
# COMPACT_ATOMS: atom_id res chain seq x y z
N VAL A 1 -4.76 -10.70 40.04
CA VAL A 1 -4.49 -10.48 38.62
C VAL A 1 -3.96 -11.79 38.10
N THR A 2 -4.79 -12.57 37.45
CA THR A 2 -4.42 -13.83 36.81
C THR A 2 -3.49 -13.46 35.64
N ASN A 3 -2.28 -14.03 35.65
CA ASN A 3 -1.26 -13.85 34.63
C ASN A 3 -1.67 -14.66 33.37
N GLN A 4 -2.82 -14.31 32.78
CA GLN A 4 -3.37 -15.00 31.60
C GLN A 4 -2.93 -14.23 30.35
N GLU A 5 -2.50 -14.96 29.33
CA GLU A 5 -2.08 -14.40 28.05
C GLU A 5 -3.31 -14.15 27.21
N LEU A 6 -3.49 -12.88 26.73
CA LEU A 6 -4.51 -12.51 25.77
C LEU A 6 -4.19 -13.17 24.42
N ILE A 7 -5.15 -13.96 23.90
CA ILE A 7 -5.01 -14.59 22.58
C ILE A 7 -5.58 -13.69 21.48
N ARG A 8 -6.80 -13.15 21.71
CA ARG A 8 -7.50 -12.36 20.69
C ARG A 8 -8.48 -11.38 21.32
N LEU A 9 -8.68 -10.25 20.62
CA LEU A 9 -9.81 -9.35 20.85
C LEU A 9 -10.90 -9.65 19.81
N HIS A 10 -12.10 -9.91 20.28
CA HIS A 10 -13.31 -9.90 19.46
C HIS A 10 -14.04 -8.60 19.69
N TYR A 11 -14.69 -8.09 18.66
CA TYR A 11 -15.45 -6.85 18.74
C TYR A 11 -16.72 -6.96 17.90
N GLU A 12 -17.76 -6.31 18.36
CA GLU A 12 -19.03 -6.19 17.66
C GLU A 12 -19.49 -4.74 17.67
N PRO A 13 -19.94 -4.24 16.51
CA PRO A 13 -20.01 -4.89 15.19
C PRO A 13 -18.63 -4.95 14.50
N ALA A 14 -18.52 -5.85 13.52
CA ALA A 14 -17.30 -5.98 12.71
C ALA A 14 -17.05 -4.78 11.77
N GLU A 15 -18.10 -4.06 11.39
CA GLU A 15 -18.09 -2.83 10.59
C GLU A 15 -19.26 -1.96 11.07
N ILE A 16 -19.04 -0.65 11.16
CA ILE A 16 -20.06 0.33 11.52
C ILE A 16 -20.49 1.11 10.30
N MET A 17 -21.78 1.09 9.99
CA MET A 17 -22.37 1.92 8.94
C MET A 17 -23.42 2.84 9.55
N PHE A 18 -23.17 4.13 9.54
CA PHE A 18 -24.11 5.16 9.95
C PHE A 18 -24.92 5.69 8.76
N HIS A 19 -26.13 6.13 9.03
CA HIS A 19 -27.03 6.67 7.99
C HIS A 19 -27.23 8.17 8.12
N ALA A 20 -27.16 8.71 9.34
CA ALA A 20 -27.34 10.14 9.61
C ALA A 20 -26.29 10.68 10.60
N ALA A 21 -26.13 12.00 10.59
CA ALA A 21 -25.35 12.68 11.63
C ALA A 21 -26.06 12.51 12.99
N GLY A 22 -25.28 12.25 14.02
CA GLY A 22 -25.79 12.00 15.37
C GLY A 22 -26.27 10.57 15.63
N ASP A 23 -26.28 9.69 14.61
CA ASP A 23 -26.48 8.26 14.86
C ASP A 23 -25.43 7.74 15.84
N THR A 24 -25.85 6.90 16.75
CA THR A 24 -24.99 6.30 17.77
C THR A 24 -25.02 4.78 17.73
N LEU A 25 -23.89 4.17 18.07
CA LEU A 25 -23.77 2.72 18.16
C LEU A 25 -22.80 2.35 19.28
N GLN A 26 -23.20 1.37 20.11
CA GLN A 26 -22.36 0.83 21.17
C GLN A 26 -21.46 -0.26 20.62
N ILE A 27 -20.15 -0.11 20.83
CA ILE A 27 -19.15 -1.13 20.54
C ILE A 27 -19.04 -2.04 21.76
N GLN A 28 -18.96 -3.34 21.53
CA GLN A 28 -18.62 -4.33 22.53
C GLN A 28 -17.26 -4.94 22.21
N VAL A 29 -16.42 -5.12 23.23
CA VAL A 29 -15.08 -5.73 23.10
C VAL A 29 -14.97 -6.89 24.08
N ILE A 30 -14.63 -8.07 23.55
CA ILE A 30 -14.49 -9.32 24.30
C ILE A 30 -13.05 -9.81 24.17
N ALA A 31 -12.39 -9.98 25.30
CA ALA A 31 -11.08 -10.61 25.37
C ALA A 31 -11.23 -12.14 25.39
N GLU A 32 -10.45 -12.83 24.57
CA GLU A 32 -10.30 -14.29 24.60
C GLU A 32 -8.92 -14.63 25.16
N TRP A 33 -8.93 -15.36 26.27
CA TRP A 33 -7.74 -15.74 27.03
C TRP A 33 -7.22 -17.12 26.63
N LYS A 34 -5.95 -17.39 26.91
CA LYS A 34 -5.28 -18.67 26.57
C LYS A 34 -5.94 -19.90 27.19
N ASN A 35 -6.64 -19.75 28.29
CA ASN A 35 -7.41 -20.81 28.93
C ASN A 35 -8.79 -21.06 28.26
N GLY A 36 -9.14 -20.29 27.20
CA GLY A 36 -10.41 -20.37 26.49
C GLY A 36 -11.55 -19.55 27.12
N GLU A 37 -11.30 -18.86 28.23
CA GLU A 37 -12.29 -17.94 28.82
C GLU A 37 -12.49 -16.72 27.93
N ARG A 38 -13.71 -16.18 27.92
CA ARG A 38 -14.08 -14.93 27.25
C ARG A 38 -14.66 -13.96 28.25
N GLU A 39 -14.19 -12.74 28.23
CA GLU A 39 -14.57 -11.69 29.15
C GLU A 39 -14.93 -10.41 28.41
N ASP A 40 -16.04 -9.77 28.78
CA ASP A 40 -16.37 -8.43 28.27
C ASP A 40 -15.45 -7.40 28.94
N VAL A 41 -14.59 -6.82 28.13
CA VAL A 41 -13.60 -5.84 28.56
C VAL A 41 -13.89 -4.45 28.01
N THR A 42 -15.09 -4.21 27.52
CA THR A 42 -15.48 -2.95 26.88
C THR A 42 -15.16 -1.75 27.77
N CYS A 43 -15.51 -1.79 29.05
CA CYS A 43 -15.26 -0.70 30.00
C CYS A 43 -13.78 -0.49 30.37
N LEU A 44 -12.91 -1.46 30.03
CA LEU A 44 -11.46 -1.41 30.28
C LEU A 44 -10.68 -1.08 28.99
N THR A 45 -11.38 -1.04 27.86
CA THR A 45 -10.82 -0.82 26.54
C THR A 45 -10.61 0.67 26.28
N ARG A 46 -9.46 1.04 25.72
CA ARG A 46 -9.25 2.38 25.20
C ARG A 46 -9.72 2.42 23.74
N PHE A 47 -10.58 3.38 23.44
CA PHE A 47 -11.07 3.66 22.11
C PHE A 47 -10.41 4.91 21.53
N GLN A 48 -10.12 4.88 20.23
CA GLN A 48 -9.55 6.01 19.51
C GLN A 48 -10.11 6.07 18.10
N THR A 49 -10.52 7.25 17.63
CA THR A 49 -10.83 7.46 16.22
C THR A 49 -9.59 7.88 15.44
N ASN A 50 -9.50 7.47 14.18
CA ASN A 50 -8.48 7.97 13.25
C ASN A 50 -8.94 9.26 12.54
N ASN A 51 -10.24 9.60 12.60
CA ASN A 51 -10.79 10.83 12.04
C ASN A 51 -12.06 11.23 12.79
N ASP A 52 -11.94 12.21 13.67
CA ASP A 52 -13.02 12.77 14.48
C ASP A 52 -14.05 13.58 13.68
N ALA A 53 -13.69 14.02 12.47
CA ALA A 53 -14.65 14.64 11.56
C ALA A 53 -15.69 13.64 10.99
N VAL A 54 -15.43 12.32 11.06
CA VAL A 54 -16.34 11.27 10.59
C VAL A 54 -17.07 10.61 11.76
N VAL A 55 -16.35 10.24 12.82
CA VAL A 55 -16.90 9.57 14.00
C VAL A 55 -16.14 9.98 15.24
N GLU A 56 -16.88 10.25 16.32
CA GLU A 56 -16.34 10.34 17.67
C GLU A 56 -16.66 9.05 18.45
N VAL A 57 -15.85 8.75 19.44
CA VAL A 57 -16.08 7.63 20.35
C VAL A 57 -15.77 8.06 21.78
N ASN A 58 -16.66 7.75 22.71
CA ASN A 58 -16.45 8.03 24.13
C ASN A 58 -15.69 6.88 24.84
N ARG A 59 -15.40 7.06 26.12
CA ARG A 59 -14.66 6.08 26.93
C ARG A 59 -15.41 4.76 27.13
N ASP A 60 -16.74 4.78 27.02
CA ASP A 60 -17.59 3.60 27.20
C ASP A 60 -17.81 2.84 25.88
N GLY A 61 -17.16 3.28 24.79
CA GLY A 61 -17.26 2.65 23.46
C GLY A 61 -18.50 3.05 22.69
N LEU A 62 -19.22 4.12 23.08
CA LEU A 62 -20.31 4.66 22.29
C LEU A 62 -19.75 5.51 21.15
N ALA A 63 -19.91 5.03 19.93
CA ALA A 63 -19.53 5.72 18.71
C ALA A 63 -20.68 6.62 18.23
N THR A 64 -20.35 7.86 17.81
CA THR A 64 -21.31 8.86 17.33
C THR A 64 -20.89 9.36 15.96
N SER A 65 -21.79 9.31 14.99
CA SER A 65 -21.55 9.81 13.62
C SER A 65 -21.51 11.34 13.57
N ILE A 66 -20.44 11.89 13.03
CA ILE A 66 -20.25 13.35 12.87
C ILE A 66 -20.40 13.77 11.42
N GLY A 67 -19.60 13.22 10.50
CA GLY A 67 -19.56 13.57 9.09
C GLY A 67 -19.63 12.39 8.13
N GLU A 68 -19.84 12.68 6.84
CA GLU A 68 -19.72 11.68 5.78
C GLU A 68 -18.26 11.30 5.57
N GLY A 69 -18.04 10.07 5.09
CA GLY A 69 -16.72 9.54 4.81
C GLY A 69 -16.49 8.18 5.43
N ASP A 70 -15.23 7.78 5.50
CA ASP A 70 -14.82 6.55 6.14
C ASP A 70 -13.57 6.75 7.00
N THR A 71 -13.48 5.95 8.04
CA THR A 71 -12.37 5.92 8.97
C THR A 71 -12.32 4.58 9.70
N HIS A 72 -11.47 4.49 10.72
CA HIS A 72 -11.43 3.37 11.64
C HIS A 72 -11.50 3.85 13.08
N LEU A 73 -12.24 3.13 13.90
CA LEU A 73 -12.12 3.16 15.34
C LEU A 73 -11.11 2.08 15.75
N VAL A 74 -10.11 2.48 16.52
CA VAL A 74 -9.08 1.56 17.01
C VAL A 74 -9.37 1.27 18.48
N VAL A 75 -9.38 -0.01 18.82
CA VAL A 75 -9.60 -0.51 20.17
C VAL A 75 -8.30 -1.09 20.70
N PHE A 76 -7.97 -0.76 21.95
CA PHE A 76 -6.74 -1.18 22.62
C PHE A 76 -7.09 -1.79 23.96
N TYR A 77 -6.72 -3.02 24.19
CA TYR A 77 -6.82 -3.66 25.48
C TYR A 77 -5.65 -4.62 25.70
N ASP A 78 -4.94 -4.47 26.83
CA ASP A 78 -3.70 -5.17 27.13
C ASP A 78 -2.69 -5.01 25.96
N ASN A 79 -2.18 -6.10 25.42
CA ASN A 79 -1.30 -6.10 24.25
C ASN A 79 -2.06 -6.31 22.92
N GLY A 80 -3.39 -6.28 22.95
CA GLY A 80 -4.26 -6.43 21.77
C GLY A 80 -4.65 -5.09 21.16
N VAL A 81 -4.65 -5.04 19.83
CA VAL A 81 -5.13 -3.92 19.03
C VAL A 81 -6.04 -4.45 17.94
N ALA A 82 -7.16 -3.78 17.70
CA ALA A 82 -8.05 -4.09 16.59
C ALA A 82 -8.60 -2.81 15.97
N ALA A 83 -8.94 -2.86 14.68
CA ALA A 83 -9.48 -1.72 13.95
C ALA A 83 -10.86 -2.07 13.42
N ILE A 84 -11.86 -1.25 13.75
CA ILE A 84 -13.24 -1.38 13.31
C ILE A 84 -13.49 -0.38 12.19
N PRO A 85 -13.77 -0.81 10.95
CA PRO A 85 -14.13 0.10 9.88
C PRO A 85 -15.43 0.84 10.22
N VAL A 86 -15.42 2.15 10.00
CA VAL A 86 -16.60 3.02 10.18
C VAL A 86 -16.81 3.81 8.93
N LEU A 87 -18.05 3.88 8.47
CA LEU A 87 -18.41 4.69 7.32
C LEU A 87 -19.78 5.33 7.47
N ARG A 88 -19.93 6.53 6.91
CA ARG A 88 -21.21 7.15 6.61
C ARG A 88 -21.21 7.59 5.15
N PRO A 89 -22.10 7.03 4.32
CA PRO A 89 -22.15 7.36 2.89
C PRO A 89 -22.45 8.84 2.64
N TYR A 90 -21.86 9.39 1.58
CA TYR A 90 -22.16 10.75 1.09
C TYR A 90 -23.56 10.87 0.47
N ARG A 91 -24.13 9.74 0.02
CA ARG A 91 -25.47 9.65 -0.54
C ARG A 91 -26.14 8.37 -0.09
N SER A 92 -27.45 8.45 0.14
CA SER A 92 -28.25 7.25 0.40
C SER A 92 -28.26 6.32 -0.82
N SER A 93 -28.20 5.01 -0.59
CA SER A 93 -28.24 3.98 -1.63
C SER A 93 -29.42 4.07 -2.57
N ASP A 94 -30.56 4.63 -2.11
CA ASP A 94 -31.78 4.79 -2.89
C ASP A 94 -31.62 5.77 -4.07
N ASN A 95 -30.66 6.70 -3.97
CA ASN A 95 -30.35 7.66 -5.02
C ASN A 95 -29.26 7.16 -5.99
N LEU A 96 -28.60 6.04 -5.68
CA LEU A 96 -27.49 5.51 -6.49
C LEU A 96 -28.00 4.68 -7.68
N SER A 97 -29.11 4.00 -7.51
CA SER A 97 -29.68 3.10 -8.53
C SER A 97 -30.07 3.81 -9.83
N SER A 98 -30.32 5.13 -9.78
CA SER A 98 -30.67 5.93 -10.95
C SER A 98 -29.46 6.54 -11.70
N VAL A 99 -28.25 6.45 -11.14
CA VAL A 99 -27.06 7.13 -11.67
C VAL A 99 -25.97 6.15 -12.10
N ILE A 100 -26.06 4.86 -11.75
CA ILE A 100 -25.13 3.82 -12.22
C ILE A 100 -25.55 3.41 -13.66
N HIS A 101 -25.63 4.36 -14.57
CA HIS A 101 -25.41 4.12 -15.99
C HIS A 101 -23.94 4.43 -16.32
N ARG A 102 -23.02 3.62 -15.80
CA ARG A 102 -21.80 3.36 -16.56
C ARG A 102 -22.26 2.56 -17.78
N ASP A 103 -21.72 2.90 -18.91
CA ASP A 103 -21.79 2.02 -20.08
C ASP A 103 -21.29 0.63 -19.67
N SER A 104 -22.19 -0.12 -19.03
CA SER A 104 -21.97 -1.50 -18.59
C SER A 104 -21.70 -2.41 -19.81
N ASP A 105 -22.01 -1.92 -21.01
CA ASP A 105 -21.87 -2.66 -22.25
C ASP A 105 -20.42 -2.83 -22.72
N GLU A 106 -19.49 -1.97 -22.29
CA GLU A 106 -18.06 -2.12 -22.63
C GLU A 106 -17.26 -2.92 -21.60
N VAL A 107 -17.72 -2.95 -20.34
CA VAL A 107 -17.03 -3.67 -19.25
C VAL A 107 -17.51 -5.12 -19.14
N THR A 108 -18.74 -5.41 -19.56
CA THR A 108 -19.34 -6.76 -19.47
C THR A 108 -19.07 -7.64 -20.66
N SER A 109 -18.57 -7.11 -21.78
CA SER A 109 -18.40 -7.89 -23.02
C SER A 109 -17.10 -8.69 -23.15
N LYS A 110 -16.10 -8.51 -22.26
CA LYS A 110 -14.91 -9.40 -22.22
C LYS A 110 -14.35 -9.51 -20.79
N GLY A 111 -14.72 -10.56 -20.14
CA GLY A 111 -14.12 -11.26 -19.02
C GLY A 111 -13.07 -10.55 -18.14
N SER A 112 -13.29 -10.63 -16.85
CA SER A 112 -12.35 -10.31 -15.77
C SER A 112 -12.13 -8.82 -15.49
N VAL A 113 -13.03 -8.23 -14.74
CA VAL A 113 -12.75 -7.01 -13.98
C VAL A 113 -11.52 -7.29 -13.11
N HIS A 114 -10.49 -6.45 -13.24
CA HIS A 114 -9.28 -6.59 -12.43
C HIS A 114 -9.65 -6.63 -10.92
N PRO A 115 -9.07 -7.53 -10.11
CA PRO A 115 -9.43 -7.65 -8.70
C PRO A 115 -9.41 -6.32 -7.93
N ILE A 116 -8.44 -5.45 -8.21
CA ILE A 116 -8.35 -4.11 -7.60
C ILE A 116 -9.59 -3.28 -7.93
N ASP A 117 -10.02 -3.23 -9.18
CA ASP A 117 -11.19 -2.44 -9.60
C ASP A 117 -12.45 -2.90 -8.88
N ARG A 118 -12.61 -4.23 -8.72
CA ARG A 118 -13.74 -4.79 -7.98
C ARG A 118 -13.78 -4.31 -6.52
N TYR A 119 -12.64 -4.25 -5.84
CA TYR A 119 -12.57 -3.75 -4.45
C TYR A 119 -12.78 -2.24 -4.38
N VAL A 120 -12.23 -1.49 -5.32
CA VAL A 120 -12.43 -0.04 -5.43
C VAL A 120 -13.90 0.28 -5.68
N ASP A 121 -14.53 -0.38 -6.64
CA ASP A 121 -15.95 -0.16 -6.96
C ASP A 121 -16.87 -0.55 -5.78
N ALA A 122 -16.56 -1.63 -5.08
CA ALA A 122 -17.29 -2.01 -3.87
C ALA A 122 -17.17 -0.95 -2.77
N LYS A 123 -15.98 -0.35 -2.58
CA LYS A 123 -15.76 0.73 -1.61
C LYS A 123 -16.49 2.00 -2.02
N LEU A 124 -16.39 2.41 -3.28
CA LEU A 124 -17.12 3.56 -3.80
C LEU A 124 -18.63 3.41 -3.62
N SER A 125 -19.16 2.22 -3.92
CA SER A 125 -20.57 1.90 -3.72
C SER A 125 -20.99 2.03 -2.26
N LYS A 126 -20.20 1.49 -1.31
CA LYS A 126 -20.46 1.64 0.14
C LYS A 126 -20.51 3.11 0.57
N LEU A 127 -19.66 3.95 0.00
CA LEU A 127 -19.59 5.38 0.30
C LEU A 127 -20.64 6.22 -0.43
N GLY A 128 -21.45 5.62 -1.31
CA GLY A 128 -22.39 6.38 -2.15
C GLY A 128 -21.68 7.31 -3.14
N LEU A 129 -20.46 6.97 -3.56
CA LEU A 129 -19.66 7.71 -4.50
C LEU A 129 -19.74 7.09 -5.91
N ILE A 130 -19.80 7.96 -6.90
CA ILE A 130 -19.74 7.57 -8.30
C ILE A 130 -18.32 7.79 -8.77
N ALA A 131 -17.73 6.78 -9.43
CA ALA A 131 -16.42 6.97 -10.04
C ALA A 131 -16.50 8.08 -11.10
N SER A 132 -15.45 8.89 -11.17
CA SER A 132 -15.31 9.90 -12.23
C SER A 132 -15.30 9.26 -13.62
N GLU A 133 -15.62 10.04 -14.62
CA GLU A 133 -15.45 9.65 -16.01
C GLU A 133 -13.99 9.29 -16.32
N ARG A 134 -13.77 8.54 -17.40
CA ARG A 134 -12.43 8.25 -17.87
C ARG A 134 -11.69 9.54 -18.18
N SER A 135 -10.41 9.60 -17.79
CA SER A 135 -9.54 10.74 -18.11
C SER A 135 -9.51 11.01 -19.61
N SER A 136 -9.42 12.28 -20.01
CA SER A 136 -9.18 12.66 -21.40
C SER A 136 -7.88 12.05 -21.93
N ASP A 137 -7.72 12.01 -23.24
CA ASP A 137 -6.48 11.48 -23.84
C ASP A 137 -5.24 12.32 -23.48
N VAL A 138 -5.41 13.62 -23.31
CA VAL A 138 -4.32 14.51 -22.87
C VAL A 138 -3.90 14.17 -21.44
N GLU A 139 -4.88 14.03 -20.55
CA GLU A 139 -4.64 13.68 -19.16
C GLU A 139 -4.05 12.27 -19.03
N PHE A 140 -4.61 11.30 -19.75
CA PHE A 140 -4.10 9.93 -19.78
C PHE A 140 -2.63 9.91 -20.21
N LEU A 141 -2.28 10.54 -21.35
CA LEU A 141 -0.91 10.53 -21.87
C LEU A 141 0.07 11.17 -20.88
N ARG A 142 -0.33 12.30 -20.27
CA ARG A 142 0.50 12.97 -19.27
C ARG A 142 0.73 12.07 -18.05
N ARG A 143 -0.33 11.47 -17.51
CA ARG A 143 -0.25 10.62 -16.30
C ARG A 143 0.55 9.36 -16.55
N VAL A 144 0.24 8.62 -17.61
CA VAL A 144 0.93 7.36 -17.93
C VAL A 144 2.43 7.58 -18.21
N SER A 145 2.80 8.69 -18.85
CA SER A 145 4.22 9.01 -19.08
C SER A 145 4.96 9.27 -17.76
N ILE A 146 4.38 10.06 -16.86
CA ILE A 146 4.98 10.33 -15.55
C ILE A 146 5.07 9.04 -14.72
N ASP A 147 4.00 8.25 -14.66
CA ASP A 147 3.96 7.04 -13.86
C ASP A 147 4.98 6.00 -14.35
N MET A 148 5.11 5.86 -15.67
CA MET A 148 5.96 4.85 -16.27
C MET A 148 7.43 5.25 -16.43
N THR A 149 7.69 6.51 -16.76
CA THR A 149 9.05 6.95 -17.11
C THR A 149 9.59 8.11 -16.25
N GLY A 150 8.77 8.65 -15.34
CA GLY A 150 9.14 9.80 -14.51
C GLY A 150 9.24 11.12 -15.29
N THR A 151 8.86 11.14 -16.57
CA THR A 151 9.01 12.30 -17.46
C THR A 151 7.70 12.65 -18.17
N LEU A 152 7.60 13.89 -18.63
CA LEU A 152 6.50 14.31 -19.50
C LEU A 152 6.69 13.79 -20.93
N PRO A 153 5.60 13.56 -21.68
CA PRO A 153 5.70 13.27 -23.11
C PRO A 153 6.24 14.48 -23.87
N ILE A 154 7.03 14.25 -24.91
CA ILE A 154 7.48 15.34 -25.78
C ILE A 154 6.34 15.86 -26.67
N PRO A 155 6.38 17.12 -27.16
CA PRO A 155 5.29 17.70 -27.95
C PRO A 155 4.87 16.87 -29.17
N GLN A 156 5.81 16.23 -29.85
CA GLN A 156 5.57 15.38 -31.00
C GLN A 156 4.77 14.13 -30.64
N GLU A 157 5.02 13.55 -29.48
CA GLU A 157 4.24 12.40 -28.95
C GLU A 157 2.81 12.80 -28.62
N VAL A 158 2.63 13.99 -28.03
CA VAL A 158 1.31 14.52 -27.73
C VAL A 158 0.49 14.68 -29.03
N ILE A 159 1.06 15.33 -30.03
CA ILE A 159 0.40 15.54 -31.32
C ILE A 159 0.03 14.20 -31.98
N ALA A 160 0.96 13.27 -32.05
CA ALA A 160 0.75 11.96 -32.67
C ALA A 160 -0.33 11.16 -31.93
N PHE A 161 -0.31 11.14 -30.58
CA PHE A 161 -1.27 10.40 -29.77
C PHE A 161 -2.68 10.97 -29.88
N LEU A 162 -2.82 12.29 -29.92
CA LEU A 162 -4.12 12.95 -30.08
C LEU A 162 -4.70 12.81 -31.49
N ALA A 163 -3.86 12.73 -32.51
CA ALA A 163 -4.28 12.48 -33.88
C ALA A 163 -4.72 11.02 -34.14
N ASP A 164 -4.25 10.07 -33.34
CA ASP A 164 -4.61 8.67 -33.45
C ASP A 164 -6.05 8.44 -32.98
N GLN A 165 -6.90 7.90 -33.87
CA GLN A 165 -8.32 7.62 -33.60
C GLN A 165 -8.58 6.12 -33.30
N SER A 166 -7.52 5.30 -33.21
CA SER A 166 -7.69 3.88 -32.93
C SER A 166 -8.11 3.62 -31.47
N SER A 167 -8.98 2.64 -31.28
CA SER A 167 -9.53 2.27 -29.97
C SER A 167 -8.49 1.69 -29.00
N ASP A 168 -7.39 1.15 -29.53
CA ASP A 168 -6.32 0.50 -28.77
C ASP A 168 -5.11 1.41 -28.51
N LYS A 169 -5.16 2.69 -28.89
CA LYS A 169 -4.04 3.62 -28.78
C LYS A 169 -3.44 3.74 -27.36
N ARG A 170 -4.30 3.67 -26.34
CA ARG A 170 -3.85 3.73 -24.94
C ARG A 170 -3.03 2.51 -24.55
N ILE A 171 -3.48 1.32 -24.94
CA ILE A 171 -2.76 0.06 -24.68
C ILE A 171 -1.43 0.06 -25.41
N ARG A 172 -1.41 0.46 -26.69
CA ARG A 172 -0.16 0.57 -27.46
C ARG A 172 0.82 1.55 -26.84
N LYS A 173 0.33 2.71 -26.34
CA LYS A 173 1.19 3.68 -25.66
C LYS A 173 1.77 3.13 -24.35
N ILE A 174 0.99 2.40 -23.56
CA ILE A 174 1.49 1.71 -22.36
C ILE A 174 2.63 0.75 -22.73
N ASN A 175 2.41 -0.13 -23.71
CA ASN A 175 3.42 -1.10 -24.13
C ASN A 175 4.70 -0.40 -24.65
N GLU A 176 4.54 0.66 -25.45
CA GLU A 176 5.67 1.46 -25.92
C GLU A 176 6.49 2.07 -24.77
N LEU A 177 5.81 2.58 -23.74
CA LEU A 177 6.49 3.18 -22.57
C LEU A 177 7.20 2.11 -21.72
N LEU A 178 6.64 0.92 -21.59
CA LEU A 178 7.25 -0.20 -20.88
C LEU A 178 8.57 -0.66 -21.54
N ASP A 179 8.67 -0.58 -22.86
CA ASP A 179 9.86 -0.97 -23.62
C ASP A 179 10.97 0.09 -23.62
N ARG A 180 10.72 1.27 -23.04
CA ARG A 180 11.71 2.36 -23.03
C ARG A 180 12.79 2.15 -21.96
N SER A 181 14.00 2.51 -22.29
CA SER A 181 15.11 2.57 -21.32
C SER A 181 14.83 3.54 -20.16
N THR A 182 14.01 4.58 -20.39
CA THR A 182 13.56 5.51 -19.35
C THR A 182 12.63 4.85 -18.32
N TYR A 183 11.83 3.84 -18.72
CA TYR A 183 11.08 3.02 -17.79
C TYR A 183 12.01 2.26 -16.84
N ALA A 184 12.98 1.55 -17.42
CA ALA A 184 13.96 0.81 -16.62
C ALA A 184 14.75 1.73 -15.67
N ALA A 185 15.17 2.91 -16.14
CA ALA A 185 15.87 3.88 -15.30
C ALA A 185 15.00 4.40 -14.15
N TRP A 186 13.75 4.77 -14.43
CA TRP A 186 12.80 5.28 -13.44
C TRP A 186 12.51 4.27 -12.34
N TRP A 187 12.17 3.03 -12.72
CA TRP A 187 11.85 1.98 -11.76
C TRP A 187 13.08 1.47 -11.01
N SER A 188 14.25 1.50 -11.63
CA SER A 188 15.50 1.20 -10.93
C SER A 188 15.81 2.20 -9.83
N ASN A 189 15.56 3.50 -10.05
CA ASN A 189 15.68 4.51 -8.99
C ASN A 189 14.72 4.22 -7.82
N LYS A 190 13.44 3.89 -8.11
CA LYS A 190 12.48 3.51 -7.05
C LYS A 190 12.92 2.28 -6.26
N LEU A 191 13.42 1.25 -6.94
CA LEU A 191 13.94 0.05 -6.28
C LEU A 191 15.21 0.34 -5.47
N CYS A 192 16.07 1.24 -5.95
CA CYS A 192 17.20 1.74 -5.18
C CYS A 192 16.75 2.45 -3.90
N ASP A 193 15.69 3.27 -3.96
CA ASP A 193 15.12 3.92 -2.78
C ASP A 193 14.58 2.88 -1.78
N PHE A 194 13.83 1.89 -2.24
CA PHE A 194 13.30 0.81 -1.38
C PHE A 194 14.40 -0.02 -0.72
N THR A 195 15.47 -0.30 -1.45
CA THR A 195 16.61 -1.05 -0.93
C THR A 195 17.67 -0.17 -0.28
N GLY A 196 17.49 1.16 -0.35
CA GLY A 196 18.33 2.18 0.26
C GLY A 196 19.70 2.32 -0.36
N CYS A 197 19.79 2.17 -1.64
CA CYS A 197 20.98 2.44 -2.42
C CYS A 197 21.25 3.95 -2.46
N SER A 198 22.05 4.45 -1.54
CA SER A 198 22.56 5.82 -1.62
C SER A 198 24.08 5.86 -1.35
N PRO A 199 24.83 6.73 -2.04
CA PRO A 199 26.27 6.87 -1.81
C PRO A 199 26.61 7.17 -0.34
N ALA A 200 25.83 8.06 0.29
CA ALA A 200 26.04 8.46 1.66
C ALA A 200 25.82 7.30 2.65
N SER A 201 24.75 6.50 2.43
CA SER A 201 24.48 5.32 3.26
C SER A 201 25.58 4.29 3.13
N ILE A 202 26.05 4.03 1.91
CA ILE A 202 27.11 3.04 1.64
C ILE A 202 28.44 3.53 2.23
N GLN A 203 28.77 4.81 2.08
CA GLN A 203 29.97 5.41 2.66
C GLN A 203 29.98 5.25 4.18
N SER A 204 28.89 5.57 4.85
CA SER A 204 28.77 5.50 6.30
C SER A 204 28.88 4.07 6.84
N LEU A 205 28.29 3.11 6.13
CA LEU A 205 28.25 1.72 6.56
C LEU A 205 29.55 0.95 6.36
N LEU A 206 30.25 1.24 5.26
CA LEU A 206 31.50 0.56 4.91
C LEU A 206 32.73 1.33 5.38
N GLU A 207 32.52 2.51 6.00
CA GLU A 207 33.64 3.41 6.41
C GLU A 207 34.62 3.70 5.26
N VAL A 208 34.10 3.77 4.02
CA VAL A 208 34.91 4.01 2.81
C VAL A 208 34.94 5.49 2.46
N ALA A 209 35.91 5.86 1.61
CA ALA A 209 35.99 7.21 1.07
C ALA A 209 34.73 7.56 0.25
N SER A 210 34.38 8.84 0.18
CA SER A 210 33.20 9.33 -0.54
C SER A 210 33.15 8.86 -1.99
N GLU A 211 34.29 8.89 -2.70
CA GLU A 211 34.41 8.43 -4.08
C GLU A 211 34.07 6.94 -4.22
N GLU A 212 34.53 6.11 -3.30
CA GLU A 212 34.23 4.68 -3.29
C GLU A 212 32.74 4.42 -3.00
N GLY A 213 32.11 5.20 -2.14
CA GLY A 213 30.67 5.14 -1.88
C GLY A 213 29.85 5.40 -3.15
N TYR A 214 30.24 6.35 -3.98
CA TYR A 214 29.59 6.60 -5.27
C TYR A 214 29.78 5.44 -6.25
N VAL A 215 30.98 4.89 -6.35
CA VAL A 215 31.25 3.72 -7.22
C VAL A 215 30.37 2.54 -6.83
N LYS A 216 30.26 2.25 -5.55
CA LYS A 216 29.47 1.14 -5.03
C LYS A 216 27.95 1.36 -5.24
N ALA A 217 27.47 2.56 -5.05
CA ALA A 217 26.07 2.91 -5.35
C ALA A 217 25.76 2.76 -6.85
N ALA A 218 26.67 3.18 -7.72
CA ALA A 218 26.52 3.01 -9.17
C ALA A 218 26.49 1.52 -9.59
N GLN A 219 27.32 0.68 -8.97
CA GLN A 219 27.31 -0.77 -9.21
C GLN A 219 25.98 -1.40 -8.77
N TRP A 220 25.44 -0.98 -7.62
CA TRP A 220 24.12 -1.43 -7.15
C TRP A 220 23.00 -1.01 -8.09
N TYR A 221 22.97 0.26 -8.47
CA TYR A 221 22.02 0.77 -9.46
C TYR A 221 22.08 -0.01 -10.78
N GLU A 222 23.28 -0.23 -11.32
CA GLU A 222 23.49 -0.96 -12.57
C GLU A 222 23.01 -2.42 -12.48
N TRP A 223 23.21 -3.07 -11.34
CA TRP A 223 22.73 -4.41 -11.09
C TRP A 223 21.19 -4.48 -11.13
N ILE A 224 20.51 -3.53 -10.50
CA ILE A 224 19.04 -3.42 -10.53
C ILE A 224 18.57 -3.06 -11.93
N TYR A 225 19.20 -2.07 -12.56
CA TYR A 225 18.82 -1.59 -13.89
C TYR A 225 18.82 -2.70 -14.95
N ARG A 226 19.84 -3.52 -14.99
CA ARG A 226 19.92 -4.65 -15.93
C ARG A 226 18.77 -5.63 -15.75
N ARG A 227 18.36 -5.87 -14.54
CA ARG A 227 17.27 -6.79 -14.21
C ARG A 227 15.90 -6.20 -14.55
N VAL A 228 15.68 -4.94 -14.26
CA VAL A 228 14.46 -4.22 -14.65
C VAL A 228 14.36 -4.11 -16.17
N ALA A 229 15.46 -3.74 -16.86
CA ALA A 229 15.51 -3.66 -18.32
C ALA A 229 15.27 -5.01 -19.02
N ALA A 230 15.72 -6.10 -18.40
CA ALA A 230 15.46 -7.48 -18.87
C ALA A 230 14.08 -8.01 -18.47
N ASN A 231 13.28 -7.21 -17.74
CA ASN A 231 11.98 -7.61 -17.22
C ASN A 231 12.02 -8.93 -16.42
N ILE A 232 13.05 -9.09 -15.58
CA ILE A 232 13.17 -10.24 -14.69
C ILE A 232 11.97 -10.27 -13.73
N PRO A 233 11.33 -11.42 -13.46
CA PRO A 233 10.27 -11.55 -12.46
C PRO A 233 10.68 -10.95 -11.12
N TYR A 234 9.70 -10.36 -10.41
CA TYR A 234 9.99 -9.65 -9.15
C TYR A 234 10.54 -10.56 -8.06
N ASP A 235 10.03 -11.78 -7.98
CA ASP A 235 10.51 -12.83 -7.06
C ASP A 235 11.96 -13.21 -7.35
N ASP A 236 12.35 -13.40 -8.61
CA ASP A 236 13.73 -13.66 -9.00
C ASP A 236 14.66 -12.48 -8.68
N LEU A 237 14.17 -11.25 -8.86
CA LEU A 237 14.92 -10.04 -8.50
C LEU A 237 15.15 -9.99 -6.99
N VAL A 238 14.10 -10.23 -6.19
CA VAL A 238 14.19 -10.25 -4.72
C VAL A 238 15.07 -11.40 -4.25
N GLU A 239 14.92 -12.59 -4.82
CA GLU A 239 15.79 -13.73 -4.52
C GLU A 239 17.27 -13.38 -4.77
N GLY A 240 17.57 -12.75 -5.91
CA GLY A 240 18.93 -12.29 -6.23
C GLY A 240 19.50 -11.29 -5.22
N ILE A 241 18.64 -10.45 -4.63
CA ILE A 241 19.03 -9.52 -3.54
C ILE A 241 19.27 -10.29 -2.24
N MET A 242 18.38 -11.24 -1.92
CA MET A 242 18.39 -11.97 -0.65
C MET A 242 19.50 -13.01 -0.56
N LEU A 243 19.79 -13.68 -1.66
CA LEU A 243 20.80 -14.75 -1.74
C LEU A 243 22.16 -14.25 -2.27
N ALA A 244 22.32 -12.94 -2.42
CA ALA A 244 23.58 -12.37 -2.88
C ALA A 244 24.77 -12.92 -2.07
N ASP A 245 25.66 -13.61 -2.74
CA ASP A 245 26.88 -14.12 -2.14
C ASP A 245 27.86 -12.97 -1.91
N LEU A 246 28.00 -12.57 -0.66
CA LEU A 246 28.93 -11.51 -0.25
C LEU A 246 30.40 -11.88 -0.52
N SER A 247 30.69 -13.16 -0.80
CA SER A 247 32.02 -13.64 -1.13
C SER A 247 32.36 -13.54 -2.62
N SER A 248 31.36 -13.38 -3.49
CA SER A 248 31.58 -13.28 -4.93
C SER A 248 31.99 -11.87 -5.33
N GLN A 249 33.21 -11.71 -5.78
CA GLN A 249 33.76 -10.48 -6.36
C GLN A 249 33.32 -10.29 -7.83
N GLY A 250 32.12 -10.69 -8.19
CA GLY A 250 31.60 -10.62 -9.55
C GLY A 250 30.50 -9.57 -9.73
N THR A 251 30.26 -9.18 -10.97
CA THR A 251 29.19 -8.25 -11.39
C THR A 251 27.79 -8.81 -11.13
N ASP A 252 27.65 -10.04 -10.71
CA ASP A 252 26.39 -10.76 -10.48
C ASP A 252 25.94 -10.77 -9.01
N SER A 253 26.81 -10.36 -8.06
CA SER A 253 26.41 -10.22 -6.65
C SER A 253 25.82 -8.84 -6.40
N MET A 254 24.68 -8.80 -5.72
CA MET A 254 24.10 -7.57 -5.19
C MET A 254 24.81 -7.20 -3.88
N PRO A 255 25.74 -6.26 -3.93
CA PRO A 255 26.77 -6.29 -2.91
C PRO A 255 26.42 -5.62 -1.58
N TYR A 256 25.35 -4.80 -1.51
CA TYR A 256 25.31 -3.85 -0.40
C TYR A 256 24.00 -3.81 0.40
N PHE A 257 22.96 -4.52 0.00
CA PHE A 257 21.71 -4.54 0.75
C PHE A 257 21.91 -5.05 2.17
N TRP A 258 22.57 -6.18 2.32
CA TRP A 258 22.84 -6.81 3.62
C TRP A 258 23.87 -6.06 4.45
N THR A 259 24.90 -5.51 3.82
CA THR A 259 25.89 -4.67 4.51
C THR A 259 25.26 -3.44 5.15
N ARG A 260 24.29 -2.83 4.44
CA ARG A 260 23.56 -1.70 4.97
C ARG A 260 22.70 -2.02 6.18
N GLN A 261 22.18 -3.23 6.26
CA GLN A 261 21.23 -3.62 7.30
C GLN A 261 21.87 -3.88 8.66
N SER A 262 23.20 -3.71 8.79
CA SER A 262 23.88 -3.85 10.10
C SER A 262 23.36 -5.05 10.88
N LEU A 263 23.62 -6.26 10.36
CA LEU A 263 22.95 -7.52 10.71
C LEU A 263 23.23 -8.04 12.13
N GLU A 264 23.33 -7.15 13.10
CA GLU A 264 23.56 -7.56 14.48
C GLU A 264 22.40 -8.34 15.09
N LYS A 265 21.17 -8.12 14.57
CA LYS A 265 19.97 -8.77 15.11
C LYS A 265 19.07 -9.32 14.00
N PRO A 266 18.71 -10.61 14.03
CA PRO A 266 17.79 -11.23 13.06
C PRO A 266 16.44 -10.49 12.91
N LYS A 267 15.98 -9.84 13.97
CA LYS A 267 14.76 -9.03 14.01
C LYS A 267 14.84 -7.82 13.07
N ASP A 268 15.94 -7.06 13.14
CA ASP A 268 16.10 -5.85 12.31
C ASP A 268 16.19 -6.23 10.83
N THR A 269 16.81 -7.35 10.52
CA THR A 269 16.80 -7.95 9.19
C THR A 269 15.39 -8.28 8.71
N ALA A 270 14.61 -8.98 9.53
CA ALA A 270 13.24 -9.36 9.17
C ALA A 270 12.36 -8.12 8.93
N MET A 271 12.48 -7.07 9.76
CA MET A 271 11.75 -5.81 9.59
C MET A 271 12.14 -5.11 8.27
N SER A 272 13.43 -5.06 7.95
CA SER A 272 13.91 -4.43 6.73
C SER A 272 13.45 -5.17 5.47
N VAL A 273 13.49 -6.49 5.47
CA VAL A 273 13.00 -7.33 4.37
C VAL A 273 11.49 -7.12 4.17
N ALA A 274 10.72 -7.18 5.26
CA ALA A 274 9.28 -6.98 5.20
C ALA A 274 8.91 -5.59 4.66
N HIS A 275 9.62 -4.56 5.11
CA HIS A 275 9.40 -3.18 4.65
C HIS A 275 9.78 -3.01 3.18
N SER A 276 10.96 -3.45 2.77
CA SER A 276 11.49 -3.23 1.43
C SER A 276 10.79 -4.05 0.34
N PHE A 277 10.39 -5.28 0.65
CA PHE A 277 9.92 -6.22 -0.38
C PHE A 277 8.48 -6.68 -0.23
N LEU A 278 7.91 -6.62 0.97
CA LEU A 278 6.52 -7.03 1.22
C LEU A 278 5.57 -5.87 1.49
N GLY A 279 6.09 -4.63 1.63
CA GLY A 279 5.29 -3.46 1.97
C GLY A 279 4.66 -3.54 3.37
N ILE A 280 5.22 -4.35 4.27
CA ILE A 280 4.71 -4.59 5.61
C ILE A 280 5.59 -3.89 6.63
N GLN A 281 4.98 -3.09 7.52
CA GLN A 281 5.66 -2.46 8.65
C GLN A 281 5.52 -3.33 9.90
N LEU A 282 6.52 -4.15 10.20
CA LEU A 282 6.51 -5.04 11.36
C LEU A 282 6.84 -4.34 12.68
N GLN A 283 7.24 -3.06 12.68
CA GLN A 283 7.64 -2.32 13.88
C GLN A 283 6.52 -2.26 14.93
N CYS A 284 5.26 -2.13 14.50
CA CYS A 284 4.13 -2.13 15.43
C CYS A 284 3.96 -3.48 16.14
N ALA A 285 4.24 -4.58 15.44
CA ALA A 285 4.17 -5.94 16.00
C ALA A 285 5.26 -6.24 17.03
N GLU A 286 6.24 -5.36 17.19
CA GLU A 286 7.28 -5.48 18.22
C GLU A 286 6.73 -5.33 19.65
N CYS A 287 5.76 -4.44 19.83
CA CYS A 287 5.23 -4.07 21.14
C CYS A 287 3.84 -4.62 21.40
N HIS A 288 3.08 -4.97 20.35
CA HIS A 288 1.72 -5.51 20.50
C HIS A 288 1.38 -6.48 19.38
N LYS A 289 0.37 -7.33 19.62
CA LYS A 289 -0.15 -8.23 18.58
C LYS A 289 -0.80 -7.37 17.47
N HIS A 290 -0.32 -7.55 16.26
CA HIS A 290 -0.91 -6.91 15.08
C HIS A 290 -2.09 -7.77 14.61
N PRO A 291 -3.24 -7.16 14.24
CA PRO A 291 -4.40 -7.89 13.73
C PRO A 291 -4.11 -8.62 12.42
#